data_04790bff4ba3aada2dfbfc166bf03254
#
_entry.id   04790bff4ba3aada2dfbfc166bf03254
#
_cell.length_a   1.000
_cell.length_b   1.000
_cell.length_c   1.000
_cell.angle_alpha   90.00
_cell.angle_beta   90.00
_cell.angle_gamma   90.00
#
_symmetry.space_group_name_H-M   'P 1'
#
loop_
_entity.id
_entity.type
_entity.pdbx_description
1 polymer ?
#
loop_
_entity_poly.entity_id
_entity_poly.type
_entity_poly.pdbx_seq_one_letter_code
_entity_poly.pdbx_strand_id
1 'polypeptide(L)'
;MDFALTNFGGIRVPLPAGEITLEDISSMFPFNNYMCYCRMTGASLQKLLEQLAATPAFQATSGATVRVKDHRLESALVGGEPIDPERTYHVTTIDFLLDGGDKVNVGALSEEVVLSPVLLRDVMLAYVQDCEARGELVSGKADGRVIML
;
A
#
# COMPACT_ATOMS: atom_id res chain seq x y z
N MET A 1 6.20 -11.14 -0.93
CA MET A 1 5.72 -9.82 -0.46
C MET A 1 4.83 -10.06 0.74
N ASP A 2 5.13 -9.42 1.86
CA ASP A 2 4.37 -9.56 3.11
C ASP A 2 3.37 -8.41 3.30
N PHE A 3 3.75 -7.20 2.87
CA PHE A 3 2.97 -5.98 3.05
C PHE A 3 3.11 -5.05 1.85
N ALA A 4 2.04 -4.39 1.48
CA ALA A 4 2.05 -3.37 0.43
C ALA A 4 1.38 -2.08 0.92
N LEU A 5 1.87 -0.95 0.44
CA LEU A 5 1.46 0.38 0.86
C LEU A 5 1.49 1.35 -0.31
N THR A 6 0.41 2.11 -0.48
CA THR A 6 0.39 3.31 -1.32
C THR A 6 -0.41 4.42 -0.65
N ASN A 7 -0.18 5.66 -1.05
CA ASN A 7 -0.88 6.80 -0.45
C ASN A 7 -2.23 7.07 -1.12
N PHE A 8 -3.22 7.43 -0.36
CA PHE A 8 -4.53 7.85 -0.88
C PHE A 8 -4.44 9.12 -1.74
N GLY A 9 -3.53 10.03 -1.42
CA GLY A 9 -3.31 11.24 -2.20
C GLY A 9 -2.88 10.99 -3.64
N GLY A 10 -2.32 9.82 -3.94
CA GLY A 10 -1.96 9.38 -5.29
C GLY A 10 -3.14 8.87 -6.11
N ILE A 11 -4.26 8.54 -5.47
CA ILE A 11 -5.50 8.09 -6.11
C ILE A 11 -6.40 9.32 -6.30
N ARG A 12 -6.43 9.88 -7.50
CA ARG A 12 -7.04 11.21 -7.74
C ARG A 12 -8.52 11.17 -8.10
N VAL A 13 -8.93 10.13 -8.80
CA VAL A 13 -10.34 9.91 -9.18
C VAL A 13 -10.68 8.43 -9.06
N PRO A 14 -11.94 8.09 -8.74
CA PRO A 14 -12.38 6.69 -8.74
C PRO A 14 -12.49 6.15 -10.17
N LEU A 15 -12.43 4.82 -10.31
CA LEU A 15 -12.79 4.17 -11.56
C LEU A 15 -14.31 4.28 -11.78
N PRO A 16 -14.76 4.57 -13.01
CA PRO A 16 -16.18 4.59 -13.32
C PRO A 16 -16.79 3.18 -13.30
N ALA A 17 -18.09 3.11 -13.13
CA ALA A 17 -18.82 1.87 -13.35
C ALA A 17 -18.88 1.56 -14.86
N GLY A 18 -18.76 0.29 -15.20
CA GLY A 18 -18.83 -0.18 -16.58
C GLY A 18 -17.44 -0.43 -17.18
N GLU A 19 -17.27 -0.09 -18.46
CA GLU A 19 -16.02 -0.29 -19.17
C GLU A 19 -14.90 0.63 -18.63
N ILE A 20 -13.74 0.06 -18.36
CA ILE A 20 -12.56 0.80 -17.88
C ILE A 20 -11.62 1.05 -19.06
N THR A 21 -11.28 2.32 -19.29
CA THR A 21 -10.36 2.75 -20.34
C THR A 21 -8.96 3.04 -19.79
N LEU A 22 -7.99 3.14 -20.70
CA LEU A 22 -6.63 3.60 -20.34
C LEU A 22 -6.63 5.01 -19.75
N GLU A 23 -7.52 5.87 -20.23
CA GLU A 23 -7.67 7.23 -19.72
C GLU A 23 -8.19 7.23 -18.27
N ASP A 24 -9.11 6.34 -17.93
CA ASP A 24 -9.60 6.18 -16.55
C ASP A 24 -8.46 5.82 -15.60
N ILE A 25 -7.59 4.89 -15.99
CA ILE A 25 -6.44 4.48 -15.18
C ILE A 25 -5.41 5.61 -15.07
N SER A 26 -5.13 6.32 -16.17
CA SER A 26 -4.21 7.46 -16.17
C SER A 26 -4.73 8.63 -15.33
N SER A 27 -6.04 8.85 -15.31
CA SER A 27 -6.69 9.86 -14.49
C SER A 27 -6.69 9.49 -13.00
N MET A 28 -6.85 8.20 -12.70
CA MET A 28 -6.77 7.67 -11.34
C MET A 28 -5.37 7.83 -10.75
N PHE A 29 -4.32 7.51 -11.54
CA PHE A 29 -2.91 7.58 -11.15
C PHE A 29 -2.12 8.50 -12.08
N PRO A 30 -2.28 9.84 -11.99
CA PRO A 30 -1.65 10.78 -12.93
C PRO A 30 -0.17 11.00 -12.67
N PHE A 31 0.34 10.60 -11.50
CA PHE A 31 1.74 10.78 -11.13
C PHE A 31 2.62 9.65 -11.66
N ASN A 32 3.88 9.97 -11.95
CA ASN A 32 4.89 8.98 -12.32
C ASN A 32 5.54 8.37 -11.06
N ASN A 33 4.74 7.67 -10.27
CA ASN A 33 5.25 6.98 -9.09
C ASN A 33 5.75 5.59 -9.48
N TYR A 34 7.05 5.35 -9.23
CA TYR A 34 7.69 4.06 -9.47
C TYR A 34 7.50 3.12 -8.30
N MET A 35 7.32 1.85 -8.62
CA MET A 35 7.26 0.79 -7.60
C MET A 35 8.62 0.62 -6.95
N CYS A 36 8.61 0.36 -5.65
CA CYS A 36 9.80 0.11 -4.83
C CYS A 36 9.61 -1.16 -4.01
N TYR A 37 10.68 -1.93 -3.89
CA TYR A 37 10.72 -3.14 -3.09
C TYR A 37 11.69 -2.92 -1.93
N CYS A 38 11.17 -3.02 -0.72
CA CYS A 38 11.89 -2.72 0.50
C CYS A 38 12.00 -3.98 1.36
N ARG A 39 13.13 -4.12 2.05
CA ARG A 39 13.34 -5.14 3.06
C ARG A 39 13.56 -4.48 4.40
N MET A 40 12.86 -4.93 5.41
CA MET A 40 12.96 -4.38 6.77
C MET A 40 12.72 -5.45 7.83
N THR A 41 13.18 -5.18 9.05
CA THR A 41 12.87 -6.02 10.22
C THR A 41 11.43 -5.84 10.65
N GLY A 42 10.89 -6.81 11.39
CA GLY A 42 9.56 -6.67 12.01
C GLY A 42 9.47 -5.50 12.96
N ALA A 43 10.55 -5.18 13.68
CA ALA A 43 10.62 -4.00 14.53
C ALA A 43 10.46 -2.69 13.72
N SER A 44 11.04 -2.62 12.53
CA SER A 44 10.87 -1.49 11.61
C SER A 44 9.48 -1.45 10.98
N LEU A 45 8.91 -2.60 10.62
CA LEU A 45 7.54 -2.70 10.12
C LEU A 45 6.53 -2.24 11.17
N GLN A 46 6.73 -2.61 12.43
CA GLN A 46 5.91 -2.12 13.55
C GLN A 46 5.93 -0.58 13.63
N LYS A 47 7.11 0.03 13.55
CA LYS A 47 7.27 1.49 13.53
C LYS A 47 6.58 2.14 12.32
N LEU A 48 6.66 1.50 11.15
CA LEU A 48 5.94 1.97 9.95
C LEU A 48 4.43 1.99 10.18
N LEU A 49 3.86 0.92 10.73
CA LEU A 49 2.44 0.85 11.05
C LEU A 49 2.02 1.87 12.11
N GLU A 50 2.88 2.16 13.09
CA GLU A 50 2.68 3.21 14.09
C GLU A 50 2.67 4.61 13.44
N GLN A 51 3.57 4.88 12.50
CA GLN A 51 3.56 6.14 11.73
C GLN A 51 2.27 6.29 10.93
N LEU A 52 1.80 5.22 10.28
CA LEU A 52 0.54 5.20 9.55
C LEU A 52 -0.65 5.43 10.47
N ALA A 53 -0.67 4.81 11.64
CA ALA A 53 -1.73 4.99 12.63
C ALA A 53 -1.83 6.44 13.16
N ALA A 54 -0.70 7.14 13.22
CA ALA A 54 -0.64 8.54 13.67
C ALA A 54 -1.15 9.53 12.61
N THR A 55 -1.34 9.11 11.36
CA THR A 55 -1.90 9.96 10.31
C THR A 55 -3.43 10.06 10.43
N PRO A 56 -4.06 11.13 9.89
CA PRO A 56 -5.51 11.29 9.94
C PRO A 56 -6.28 10.16 9.24
N ALA A 57 -5.69 9.55 8.22
CA ALA A 57 -6.22 8.40 7.51
C ALA A 57 -5.11 7.39 7.29
N PHE A 58 -5.28 6.18 7.79
CA PHE A 58 -4.38 5.08 7.50
C PHE A 58 -4.34 4.86 5.99
N GLN A 59 -3.15 4.82 5.39
CA GLN A 59 -2.99 4.76 3.94
C GLN A 59 -3.52 3.44 3.35
N ALA A 60 -3.63 3.36 2.02
CA ALA A 60 -4.06 2.16 1.33
C ALA A 60 -3.03 1.04 1.49
N THR A 61 -3.43 -0.07 2.09
CA THR A 61 -2.54 -1.18 2.43
C THR A 61 -3.10 -2.54 2.05
N SER A 62 -2.20 -3.51 1.92
CA SER A 62 -2.52 -4.92 1.75
C SER A 62 -1.52 -5.78 2.52
N GLY A 63 -1.95 -6.98 2.93
CA GLY A 63 -1.11 -7.95 3.64
C GLY A 63 -1.17 -7.82 5.17
N ALA A 64 -1.82 -6.79 5.71
CA ALA A 64 -1.97 -6.62 7.15
C ALA A 64 -3.42 -6.37 7.54
N THR A 65 -3.76 -6.75 8.77
CA THR A 65 -4.98 -6.36 9.47
C THR A 65 -4.59 -5.53 10.67
N VAL A 66 -5.10 -4.30 10.76
CA VAL A 66 -4.72 -3.35 11.81
C VAL A 66 -5.93 -2.75 12.51
N ARG A 67 -5.77 -2.49 13.79
CA ARG A 67 -6.70 -1.69 14.59
C ARG A 67 -5.97 -0.45 15.10
N VAL A 68 -6.58 0.69 14.86
CA VAL A 68 -6.08 1.99 15.28
C VAL A 68 -7.10 2.63 16.21
N LYS A 69 -6.66 3.10 17.36
CA LYS A 69 -7.49 3.82 18.32
C LYS A 69 -6.79 5.11 18.73
N ASP A 70 -7.51 6.22 18.68
CA ASP A 70 -6.99 7.54 19.05
C ASP A 70 -5.64 7.87 18.37
N HIS A 71 -5.52 7.57 17.06
CA HIS A 71 -4.30 7.72 16.28
C HIS A 71 -3.09 6.92 16.78
N ARG A 72 -3.35 5.80 17.45
CA ARG A 72 -2.33 4.85 17.92
C ARG A 72 -2.62 3.44 17.43
N LEU A 73 -1.58 2.73 17.07
CA LEU A 73 -1.70 1.33 16.69
C LEU A 73 -2.05 0.50 17.93
N GLU A 74 -3.23 -0.10 17.94
CA GLU A 74 -3.71 -0.98 19.01
C GLU A 74 -3.25 -2.42 18.77
N SER A 75 -3.38 -2.91 17.54
CA SER A 75 -2.91 -4.22 17.13
C SER A 75 -2.64 -4.29 15.63
N ALA A 76 -1.75 -5.20 15.25
CA ALA A 76 -1.45 -5.50 13.86
C ALA A 76 -1.10 -6.98 13.67
N LEU A 77 -1.63 -7.55 12.59
CA LEU A 77 -1.26 -8.88 12.10
C LEU A 77 -0.78 -8.73 10.65
N VAL A 78 0.27 -9.43 10.28
CA VAL A 78 0.77 -9.51 8.91
C VAL A 78 0.66 -10.95 8.44
N GLY A 79 -0.04 -11.19 7.33
CA GLY A 79 -0.34 -12.56 6.89
C GLY A 79 -1.17 -13.37 7.90
N GLY A 80 -1.94 -12.69 8.75
CA GLY A 80 -2.74 -13.31 9.82
C GLY A 80 -1.98 -13.62 11.10
N GLU A 81 -0.67 -13.31 11.16
CA GLU A 81 0.20 -13.61 12.32
C GLU A 81 0.71 -12.32 12.98
N PRO A 82 0.97 -12.33 14.29
CA PRO A 82 1.66 -11.24 14.96
C PRO A 82 3.00 -10.93 14.32
N ILE A 83 3.39 -9.65 14.34
CA ILE A 83 4.70 -9.25 13.79
C ILE A 83 5.81 -9.78 14.69
N ASP A 84 6.71 -10.56 14.10
CA ASP A 84 7.95 -11.00 14.76
C ASP A 84 9.02 -9.91 14.57
N PRO A 85 9.51 -9.25 15.64
CA PRO A 85 10.47 -8.16 15.53
C PRO A 85 11.77 -8.54 14.81
N GLU A 86 12.18 -9.79 14.92
CA GLU A 86 13.45 -10.30 14.37
C GLU A 86 13.31 -10.86 12.95
N ARG A 87 12.10 -11.10 12.49
CA ARG A 87 11.83 -11.59 11.13
C ARG A 87 12.06 -10.47 10.11
N THR A 88 12.58 -10.84 8.95
CA THR A 88 12.63 -9.97 7.76
C THR A 88 11.30 -9.98 7.03
N TYR A 89 10.81 -8.77 6.71
CA TYR A 89 9.59 -8.55 5.93
C TYR A 89 9.90 -7.83 4.63
N HIS A 90 9.17 -8.21 3.58
CA HIS A 90 9.25 -7.59 2.26
C HIS A 90 8.06 -6.67 2.04
N VAL A 91 8.33 -5.39 1.85
CA VAL A 91 7.34 -4.33 1.70
C VAL A 91 7.42 -3.76 0.29
N THR A 92 6.28 -3.69 -0.38
CA THR A 92 6.16 -3.04 -1.69
C THR A 92 5.48 -1.69 -1.52
N THR A 93 6.07 -0.65 -2.07
CA THR A 93 5.53 0.72 -2.00
C THR A 93 5.88 1.51 -3.26
N ILE A 94 5.73 2.82 -3.21
CA ILE A 94 6.09 3.76 -4.27
C ILE A 94 7.20 4.70 -3.80
N ASP A 95 7.95 5.24 -4.74
CA ASP A 95 9.08 6.14 -4.50
C ASP A 95 8.70 7.37 -3.65
N PHE A 96 7.51 7.93 -3.84
CA PHE A 96 7.00 9.05 -3.07
C PHE A 96 6.99 8.81 -1.54
N LEU A 97 6.81 7.58 -1.09
CA LEU A 97 6.74 7.23 0.34
C LEU A 97 8.10 6.84 0.94
N LEU A 98 9.18 6.87 0.16
CA LEU A 98 10.52 6.53 0.66
C LEU A 98 11.11 7.62 1.57
N ASP A 99 10.87 8.89 1.25
CA ASP A 99 11.56 10.05 1.86
C ASP A 99 10.61 11.00 2.61
N GLY A 100 9.58 10.48 3.25
CA GLY A 100 8.69 11.26 4.11
C GLY A 100 7.45 11.82 3.42
N GLY A 101 7.13 11.39 2.21
CA GLY A 101 5.84 11.68 1.57
C GLY A 101 4.68 11.24 2.47
N ASP A 102 3.68 12.10 2.61
CA ASP A 102 2.53 11.90 3.52
C ASP A 102 2.91 11.57 4.97
N LYS A 103 4.07 12.09 5.43
CA LYS A 103 4.63 11.89 6.77
C LYS A 103 5.02 10.43 7.07
N VAL A 104 5.23 9.63 6.04
CA VAL A 104 5.68 8.25 6.13
C VAL A 104 7.06 8.14 5.51
N ASN A 105 8.01 7.49 6.18
CA ASN A 105 9.38 7.35 5.69
C ASN A 105 9.76 5.87 5.64
N VAL A 106 9.35 5.21 4.55
CA VAL A 106 9.63 3.78 4.36
C VAL A 106 11.12 3.55 4.15
N GLY A 107 11.81 4.46 3.45
CA GLY A 107 13.24 4.34 3.16
C GLY A 107 14.09 4.29 4.43
N ALA A 108 13.84 5.19 5.38
CA ALA A 108 14.59 5.23 6.65
C ALA A 108 14.39 3.99 7.53
N LEU A 109 13.27 3.28 7.36
CA LEU A 109 12.96 2.05 8.10
C LEU A 109 13.44 0.79 7.39
N SER A 110 13.93 0.91 6.16
CA SER A 110 14.35 -0.21 5.33
C SER A 110 15.86 -0.46 5.43
N GLU A 111 16.25 -1.73 5.47
CA GLU A 111 17.65 -2.17 5.35
C GLU A 111 18.11 -2.16 3.89
N GLU A 112 17.16 -2.37 2.96
CA GLU A 112 17.41 -2.40 1.52
C GLU A 112 16.20 -1.84 0.78
N VAL A 113 16.48 -1.02 -0.23
CA VAL A 113 15.48 -0.46 -1.14
C VAL A 113 15.90 -0.74 -2.58
N VAL A 114 15.04 -1.37 -3.35
CA VAL A 114 15.23 -1.60 -4.79
C VAL A 114 14.20 -0.80 -5.56
N LEU A 115 14.66 0.13 -6.38
CA LEU A 115 13.82 0.91 -7.28
C LEU A 115 13.51 0.08 -8.54
N SER A 116 12.24 0.06 -8.92
CA SER A 116 11.78 -0.60 -10.14
C SER A 116 11.49 0.43 -11.23
N PRO A 117 11.70 0.11 -12.52
CA PRO A 117 11.26 0.96 -13.62
C PRO A 117 9.75 0.91 -13.90
N VAL A 118 9.01 0.13 -13.12
CA VAL A 118 7.56 -0.08 -13.29
C VAL A 118 6.78 1.01 -12.56
N LEU A 119 5.85 1.66 -13.25
CA LEU A 119 4.96 2.65 -12.66
C LEU A 119 3.78 1.97 -11.95
N LEU A 120 3.27 2.59 -10.88
CA LEU A 120 2.09 2.10 -10.17
C LEU A 120 0.87 1.96 -11.11
N ARG A 121 0.67 2.91 -12.02
CA ARG A 121 -0.44 2.83 -12.99
C ARG A 121 -0.31 1.64 -13.95
N ASP A 122 0.91 1.21 -14.29
CA ASP A 122 1.13 0.03 -15.13
C ASP A 122 0.77 -1.25 -14.39
N VAL A 123 1.02 -1.30 -13.08
CA VAL A 123 0.57 -2.39 -12.20
C VAL A 123 -0.96 -2.45 -12.17
N MET A 124 -1.63 -1.29 -12.05
CA MET A 124 -3.09 -1.24 -12.08
C MET A 124 -3.65 -1.68 -13.44
N LEU A 125 -3.04 -1.23 -14.54
CA LEU A 125 -3.41 -1.65 -15.89
C LEU A 125 -3.29 -3.17 -16.04
N ALA A 126 -2.17 -3.75 -15.62
CA ALA A 126 -1.95 -5.19 -15.67
C ALA A 126 -3.01 -5.95 -14.85
N TYR A 127 -3.38 -5.44 -13.68
CA TYR A 127 -4.43 -6.03 -12.85
C TYR A 127 -5.79 -6.03 -13.54
N VAL A 128 -6.19 -4.91 -14.16
CA VAL A 128 -7.45 -4.79 -14.90
C VAL A 128 -7.48 -5.75 -16.09
N GLN A 129 -6.39 -5.84 -16.85
CA GLN A 129 -6.25 -6.78 -17.98
C GLN A 129 -6.30 -8.25 -17.52
N ASP A 130 -5.72 -8.55 -16.37
CA ASP A 130 -5.76 -9.90 -15.80
C ASP A 130 -7.19 -10.28 -15.34
N CYS A 131 -7.93 -9.36 -14.74
CA CYS A 131 -9.35 -9.56 -14.43
C CYS A 131 -10.16 -9.85 -15.71
N GLU A 132 -9.97 -9.07 -16.76
CA GLU A 132 -10.63 -9.26 -18.04
C GLU A 132 -10.32 -10.64 -18.64
N ALA A 133 -9.06 -11.05 -18.65
CA ALA A 133 -8.62 -12.34 -19.14
C ALA A 133 -9.24 -13.53 -18.38
N ARG A 134 -9.54 -13.35 -17.09
CA ARG A 134 -10.23 -14.35 -16.25
C ARG A 134 -11.77 -14.25 -16.32
N GLY A 135 -12.32 -13.28 -17.03
CA GLY A 135 -13.77 -13.01 -17.06
C GLY A 135 -14.31 -12.49 -15.73
N GLU A 136 -13.47 -11.85 -14.93
CA GLU A 136 -13.82 -11.27 -13.63
C GLU A 136 -14.02 -9.76 -13.74
N LEU A 137 -14.93 -9.23 -12.93
CA LEU A 137 -15.10 -7.78 -12.80
C LEU A 137 -14.08 -7.20 -11.80
N VAL A 138 -13.57 -6.01 -12.12
CA VAL A 138 -12.81 -5.23 -11.15
C VAL A 138 -13.78 -4.71 -10.08
N SER A 139 -13.59 -5.13 -8.84
CA SER A 139 -14.44 -4.73 -7.72
C SER A 139 -13.63 -4.55 -6.46
N GLY A 140 -14.08 -3.67 -5.58
CA GLY A 140 -13.51 -3.46 -4.26
C GLY A 140 -14.56 -3.65 -3.17
N LYS A 141 -14.16 -4.25 -2.07
CA LYS A 141 -14.97 -4.38 -0.86
C LYS A 141 -14.18 -3.90 0.34
N ALA A 142 -14.87 -3.22 1.25
CA ALA A 142 -14.32 -2.97 2.59
C ALA A 142 -14.32 -4.30 3.34
N ASP A 143 -13.15 -4.84 3.61
CA ASP A 143 -12.97 -6.15 4.24
C ASP A 143 -12.55 -6.08 5.73
N GLY A 144 -12.53 -4.85 6.30
CA GLY A 144 -12.17 -4.62 7.70
C GLY A 144 -10.68 -4.78 8.00
N ARG A 145 -9.82 -4.76 6.97
CA ARG A 145 -8.36 -4.88 7.18
C ARG A 145 -7.77 -3.70 7.97
N VAL A 146 -8.38 -2.54 7.87
CA VAL A 146 -8.05 -1.36 8.66
C VAL A 146 -9.27 -0.89 9.41
N ILE A 147 -9.22 -0.92 10.74
CA ILE A 147 -10.28 -0.46 11.63
C ILE A 147 -9.75 0.73 12.41
N MET A 148 -10.35 1.91 12.19
CA MET A 148 -10.03 3.14 12.92
C MET A 148 -11.17 3.47 13.89
N LEU A 149 -10.83 3.58 15.18
CA LEU A 149 -11.75 3.86 16.28
C LEU A 149 -11.52 5.24 16.86
#